data_0ace8415127ffae26da8b93b3326d2db
#
_entry.id   0ace8415127ffae26da8b93b3326d2db
#
_cell.length_a   1.000
_cell.length_b   1.000
_cell.length_c   1.000
_cell.angle_alpha   90.00
_cell.angle_beta   90.00
_cell.angle_gamma   90.00
#
_symmetry.space_group_name_H-M   'P 1'
#
loop_
_entity.id
_entity.type
_entity.pdbx_description
1 polymer ?
#
loop_
_entity_poly.entity_id
_entity_poly.type
_entity_poly.pdbx_seq_one_letter_code
_entity_poly.pdbx_strand_id
1 'polypeptide(L)'
;MIRLDNLAAGHSPGVPESGSHSGYKASRVLAWLLFGLLFSLWLARPALAGQTAMPLEYGLDIYNTRWAVSGSVFDCQFSQTIPGYGSAVFLQRAGEHVSFRLEATQNRMAYSDARVSLLPPPWRPAERTENLGTVRIRQETPLLALDTRRSNQFIHGLLEGKRPTISHQTWYDANRFVRVYVSGVTFQDYYPEFLDCISRLLPMNYDQVARSKVFFASGEDKIEKNDIKVLERVAYYIKHDPRVFALYLDGHSDSVGRRYDNRQVSKRRVEDVERYFVKQGIDPTMITTRFHGDRYPVASNKTVKGRNENRRVTIRLEMRDDMPIPDALKFKP
;
A
#
# COMPACT_ATOMS: atom_id res chain seq x y z
N MET A 1 31.08 45.26 -30.81
CA MET A 1 32.44 45.59 -31.32
C MET A 1 32.67 44.65 -32.50
N ILE A 2 32.46 45.15 -33.70
CA ILE A 2 33.51 45.53 -34.69
C ILE A 2 34.05 44.26 -35.35
N ARG A 3 33.88 44.00 -36.60
CA ARG A 3 33.83 44.56 -37.99
C ARG A 3 34.34 43.46 -38.89
N LEU A 4 33.64 43.08 -39.97
CA LEU A 4 33.80 43.53 -41.36
C LEU A 4 35.24 43.35 -41.89
N ASP A 5 35.56 42.90 -43.03
CA ASP A 5 35.24 43.16 -44.43
C ASP A 5 36.03 42.16 -45.30
N ASN A 6 35.70 41.78 -46.38
CA ASN A 6 35.46 42.33 -47.72
C ASN A 6 36.31 41.71 -48.82
N LEU A 7 35.67 41.51 -49.96
CA LEU A 7 36.02 41.81 -51.34
C LEU A 7 37.06 40.88 -52.06
N ALA A 8 36.99 40.52 -53.25
CA ALA A 8 36.15 40.72 -54.43
C ALA A 8 36.92 40.23 -55.67
N ALA A 9 36.17 39.97 -56.72
CA ALA A 9 36.49 40.10 -58.13
C ALA A 9 37.53 39.12 -58.78
N GLY A 10 37.33 38.51 -59.86
CA GLY A 10 36.54 38.75 -61.05
C GLY A 10 37.30 38.16 -62.28
N HIS A 11 36.63 37.89 -63.30
CA HIS A 11 36.96 37.84 -64.70
C HIS A 11 36.68 36.55 -65.46
N SER A 12 35.64 36.66 -66.33
CA SER A 12 35.47 35.88 -67.55
C SER A 12 36.41 36.48 -68.63
N PRO A 13 36.54 36.04 -69.88
CA PRO A 13 35.67 35.15 -70.67
C PRO A 13 36.44 34.19 -71.62
N GLY A 14 35.66 33.39 -72.38
CA GLY A 14 36.19 32.71 -73.55
C GLY A 14 35.33 31.55 -74.06
N VAL A 15 34.48 31.81 -75.05
CA VAL A 15 33.88 30.84 -75.98
C VAL A 15 34.77 30.85 -77.20
N PRO A 16 35.01 29.73 -78.00
CA PRO A 16 34.02 29.18 -78.85
C PRO A 16 34.11 27.67 -79.20
N GLU A 17 33.04 27.25 -79.91
CA GLU A 17 32.91 26.32 -81.07
C GLU A 17 32.77 24.83 -80.87
N SER A 18 31.56 24.42 -81.29
CA SER A 18 31.10 23.38 -82.24
C SER A 18 31.84 22.03 -82.34
N GLY A 19 31.07 20.99 -82.15
CA GLY A 19 31.38 19.62 -82.56
C GLY A 19 30.20 18.67 -82.36
N SER A 20 29.47 18.47 -83.42
CA SER A 20 28.40 17.44 -83.54
C SER A 20 28.94 16.05 -83.23
N HIS A 21 28.18 15.26 -82.49
CA HIS A 21 27.95 13.86 -82.80
C HIS A 21 26.75 13.26 -81.99
N SER A 22 25.84 12.80 -82.80
CA SER A 22 24.71 11.89 -82.55
C SER A 22 25.15 10.64 -81.77
N GLY A 23 24.33 10.24 -80.81
CA GLY A 23 24.31 8.86 -80.33
C GLY A 23 24.54 8.65 -78.87
N TYR A 24 23.57 8.94 -78.02
CA TYR A 24 23.45 8.32 -76.65
C TYR A 24 22.14 8.76 -76.02
N LYS A 25 20.99 8.59 -76.68
CA LYS A 25 19.70 8.82 -76.02
C LYS A 25 19.03 7.56 -75.43
N ALA A 26 19.60 6.37 -75.72
CA ALA A 26 18.96 5.11 -75.26
C ALA A 26 19.42 4.67 -73.83
N SER A 27 20.64 5.04 -73.39
CA SER A 27 21.15 4.56 -72.08
C SER A 27 20.67 5.37 -70.87
N ARG A 28 20.23 6.61 -71.06
CA ARG A 28 19.75 7.43 -69.95
C ARG A 28 18.31 7.09 -69.50
N VAL A 29 17.47 6.66 -70.38
CA VAL A 29 16.09 6.26 -70.02
C VAL A 29 16.10 4.94 -69.25
N LEU A 30 17.01 3.99 -69.59
CA LEU A 30 17.14 2.72 -68.86
C LEU A 30 17.71 2.91 -67.49
N ALA A 31 18.65 3.85 -67.29
CA ALA A 31 19.22 4.18 -65.96
C ALA A 31 18.19 4.83 -65.01
N TRP A 32 17.30 5.68 -65.52
CA TRP A 32 16.22 6.29 -64.73
C TRP A 32 15.12 5.29 -64.38
N LEU A 33 14.82 4.33 -65.24
CA LEU A 33 13.84 3.26 -64.97
C LEU A 33 14.39 2.27 -63.93
N LEU A 34 15.68 1.91 -63.96
CA LEU A 34 16.31 1.07 -62.95
C LEU A 34 16.46 1.78 -61.59
N PHE A 35 16.75 3.10 -61.61
CA PHE A 35 16.83 3.89 -60.37
C PHE A 35 15.46 4.09 -59.73
N GLY A 36 14.41 4.27 -60.55
CA GLY A 36 13.02 4.35 -60.08
C GLY A 36 12.53 3.02 -59.48
N LEU A 37 12.90 1.88 -60.06
CA LEU A 37 12.56 0.54 -59.55
C LEU A 37 13.30 0.21 -58.24
N LEU A 38 14.55 0.59 -58.10
CA LEU A 38 15.32 0.43 -56.84
C LEU A 38 14.84 1.37 -55.72
N PHE A 39 14.38 2.57 -56.09
CA PHE A 39 13.83 3.53 -55.11
C PHE A 39 12.45 3.11 -54.62
N SER A 40 11.60 2.49 -55.48
CA SER A 40 10.30 1.95 -55.08
C SER A 40 10.42 0.70 -54.22
N LEU A 41 11.45 -0.13 -54.38
CA LEU A 41 11.76 -1.25 -53.47
C LEU A 41 12.26 -0.79 -52.08
N TRP A 42 12.82 0.42 -52.00
CA TRP A 42 13.29 0.97 -50.71
C TRP A 42 12.16 1.57 -49.88
N LEU A 43 11.05 1.98 -50.52
CA LEU A 43 9.85 2.49 -49.85
C LEU A 43 8.88 1.40 -49.38
N ALA A 44 9.01 0.19 -49.91
CA ALA A 44 8.24 -0.98 -49.47
C ALA A 44 8.94 -1.74 -48.36
N ARG A 45 9.44 -1.03 -47.32
CA ARG A 45 9.68 -1.69 -46.04
C ARG A 45 8.31 -2.05 -45.46
N PRO A 46 7.95 -3.34 -45.30
CA PRO A 46 6.80 -3.67 -44.51
C PRO A 46 7.04 -3.03 -43.16
N ALA A 47 6.19 -2.11 -42.76
CA ALA A 47 6.10 -1.75 -41.37
C ALA A 47 5.84 -3.08 -40.63
N LEU A 48 6.88 -3.65 -40.06
CA LEU A 48 6.74 -4.68 -39.04
C LEU A 48 5.92 -4.00 -37.95
N ALA A 49 4.60 -4.05 -38.12
CA ALA A 49 3.68 -3.77 -37.02
C ALA A 49 4.13 -4.70 -35.91
N GLY A 50 4.81 -4.11 -34.95
CA GLY A 50 5.28 -4.85 -33.80
C GLY A 50 4.07 -5.61 -33.27
N GLN A 51 4.08 -6.92 -33.35
CA GLN A 51 3.07 -7.77 -32.75
C GLN A 51 3.14 -7.44 -31.26
N THR A 52 2.22 -6.59 -30.82
CA THR A 52 2.05 -6.35 -29.37
C THR A 52 1.70 -7.71 -28.78
N ALA A 53 2.66 -8.29 -28.07
CA ALA A 53 2.46 -9.59 -27.44
C ALA A 53 1.18 -9.53 -26.60
N MET A 54 0.28 -10.49 -26.79
CA MET A 54 -0.96 -10.53 -26.01
C MET A 54 -0.64 -10.51 -24.53
N PRO A 55 -1.34 -9.68 -23.74
CA PRO A 55 -1.12 -9.65 -22.30
C PRO A 55 -1.42 -11.01 -21.66
N LEU A 56 -0.68 -11.37 -20.64
CA LEU A 56 -1.02 -12.49 -19.77
C LEU A 56 -2.17 -12.04 -18.87
N GLU A 57 -3.35 -12.56 -19.07
CA GLU A 57 -4.53 -12.19 -18.31
C GLU A 57 -4.82 -13.23 -17.24
N TYR A 58 -5.04 -12.74 -16.02
CA TYR A 58 -5.47 -13.53 -14.88
C TYR A 58 -6.74 -12.93 -14.29
N GLY A 59 -7.72 -13.77 -14.07
CA GLY A 59 -9.02 -13.41 -13.53
C GLY A 59 -9.98 -14.58 -13.66
N LEU A 60 -11.15 -14.45 -13.08
CA LEU A 60 -12.20 -15.46 -13.18
C LEU A 60 -13.23 -15.05 -14.22
N ASP A 61 -13.71 -16.05 -14.95
CA ASP A 61 -14.88 -15.93 -15.77
C ASP A 61 -16.18 -15.93 -14.94
N ILE A 62 -17.31 -15.74 -15.61
CA ILE A 62 -18.62 -15.61 -14.96
C ILE A 62 -19.01 -16.88 -14.18
N TYR A 63 -18.56 -18.05 -14.60
CA TYR A 63 -19.02 -19.33 -14.05
C TYR A 63 -18.25 -19.81 -12.83
N ASN A 64 -17.01 -19.36 -12.66
CA ASN A 64 -16.10 -19.86 -11.62
C ASN A 64 -15.82 -18.84 -10.51
N THR A 65 -16.44 -17.66 -10.58
CA THR A 65 -16.23 -16.61 -9.57
C THR A 65 -16.92 -16.96 -8.27
N ARG A 66 -16.14 -17.02 -7.20
CA ARG A 66 -16.64 -17.15 -5.82
C ARG A 66 -15.93 -16.16 -4.93
N TRP A 67 -16.71 -15.47 -4.13
CA TRP A 67 -16.23 -14.66 -3.04
C TRP A 67 -16.36 -15.42 -1.72
N ALA A 68 -15.44 -15.18 -0.80
CA ALA A 68 -15.47 -15.80 0.52
C ALA A 68 -15.21 -14.75 1.59
N VAL A 69 -16.01 -14.78 2.65
CA VAL A 69 -15.80 -13.96 3.84
C VAL A 69 -15.19 -14.85 4.93
N SER A 70 -14.17 -14.35 5.59
CA SER A 70 -13.57 -14.97 6.76
C SER A 70 -13.06 -13.90 7.70
N GLY A 71 -12.86 -14.24 8.97
CA GLY A 71 -12.34 -13.29 9.92
C GLY A 71 -12.65 -13.61 11.37
N SER A 72 -12.55 -12.59 12.18
CA SER A 72 -12.76 -12.63 13.61
C SER A 72 -13.18 -11.24 14.11
N VAL A 73 -13.28 -11.04 15.41
CA VAL A 73 -13.45 -9.70 16.00
C VAL A 73 -12.23 -8.80 15.82
N PHE A 74 -11.11 -9.34 15.31
CA PHE A 74 -9.85 -8.59 15.09
C PHE A 74 -9.66 -8.15 13.65
N ASP A 75 -10.17 -8.90 12.69
CA ASP A 75 -10.05 -8.64 11.27
C ASP A 75 -11.15 -9.32 10.46
N CYS A 76 -11.51 -8.73 9.33
CA CYS A 76 -12.42 -9.29 8.35
C CYS A 76 -11.76 -9.30 6.98
N GLN A 77 -11.82 -10.43 6.29
CA GLN A 77 -11.27 -10.63 4.97
C GLN A 77 -12.38 -11.01 4.01
N PHE A 78 -12.42 -10.35 2.87
CA PHE A 78 -13.33 -10.63 1.77
C PHE A 78 -12.50 -10.89 0.54
N SER A 79 -12.43 -12.13 0.10
CA SER A 79 -11.44 -12.58 -0.85
C SER A 79 -12.01 -13.29 -2.06
N GLN A 80 -11.28 -13.20 -3.16
CA GLN A 80 -11.50 -13.93 -4.41
C GLN A 80 -10.21 -14.59 -4.84
N THR A 81 -10.22 -15.92 -5.01
CA THR A 81 -9.10 -16.64 -5.60
C THR A 81 -8.99 -16.33 -7.09
N ILE A 82 -7.78 -16.05 -7.56
CA ILE A 82 -7.46 -15.81 -8.97
C ILE A 82 -6.64 -17.00 -9.48
N PRO A 83 -7.21 -17.91 -10.26
CA PRO A 83 -6.54 -19.14 -10.71
C PRO A 83 -5.23 -18.85 -11.43
N GLY A 84 -4.20 -19.61 -11.09
CA GLY A 84 -2.86 -19.48 -11.68
C GLY A 84 -2.10 -18.20 -11.30
N TYR A 85 -2.65 -17.38 -10.39
CA TYR A 85 -2.02 -16.15 -9.93
C TYR A 85 -1.93 -16.03 -8.41
N GLY A 86 -3.05 -16.10 -7.69
CA GLY A 86 -3.11 -15.90 -6.24
C GLY A 86 -4.49 -15.49 -5.74
N SER A 87 -4.59 -14.42 -4.97
CA SER A 87 -5.85 -13.91 -4.43
C SER A 87 -5.94 -12.39 -4.38
N ALA A 88 -7.15 -11.89 -4.57
CA ALA A 88 -7.55 -10.52 -4.30
C ALA A 88 -8.27 -10.48 -2.97
N VAL A 89 -7.83 -9.62 -2.03
CA VAL A 89 -8.33 -9.60 -0.65
C VAL A 89 -8.67 -8.17 -0.25
N PHE A 90 -9.91 -7.92 0.13
CA PHE A 90 -10.27 -6.75 0.93
C PHE A 90 -10.11 -7.14 2.39
N LEU A 91 -9.31 -6.38 3.10
CA LEU A 91 -9.03 -6.59 4.52
C LEU A 91 -9.40 -5.36 5.31
N GLN A 92 -10.14 -5.55 6.39
CA GLN A 92 -10.33 -4.53 7.42
C GLN A 92 -9.93 -5.09 8.77
N ARG A 93 -8.92 -4.49 9.39
CA ARG A 93 -8.52 -4.79 10.77
C ARG A 93 -9.33 -3.93 11.75
N ALA A 94 -9.54 -4.44 12.93
CA ALA A 94 -10.16 -3.70 14.02
C ALA A 94 -9.50 -2.31 14.20
N GLY A 95 -10.31 -1.26 14.30
CA GLY A 95 -9.83 0.12 14.42
C GLY A 95 -9.14 0.72 13.19
N GLU A 96 -9.19 0.03 12.04
CA GLU A 96 -8.65 0.51 10.77
C GLU A 96 -9.71 0.60 9.69
N HIS A 97 -9.37 1.23 8.58
CA HIS A 97 -10.20 1.27 7.39
C HIS A 97 -9.87 0.13 6.44
N VAL A 98 -10.81 -0.18 5.56
CA VAL A 98 -10.62 -1.22 4.55
C VAL A 98 -9.42 -0.92 3.65
N SER A 99 -8.64 -1.95 3.36
CA SER A 99 -7.52 -1.95 2.41
C SER A 99 -7.69 -3.11 1.43
N PHE A 100 -7.30 -2.90 0.17
CA PHE A 100 -7.22 -3.98 -0.82
C PHE A 100 -5.79 -4.49 -0.91
N ARG A 101 -5.63 -5.80 -1.01
CA ARG A 101 -4.35 -6.48 -1.19
C ARG A 101 -4.43 -7.45 -2.37
N LEU A 102 -3.36 -7.49 -3.17
CA LEU A 102 -3.17 -8.52 -4.16
C LEU A 102 -2.03 -9.42 -3.68
N GLU A 103 -2.33 -10.69 -3.50
CA GLU A 103 -1.39 -11.72 -3.10
C GLU A 103 -1.11 -12.60 -4.31
N ALA A 104 0.15 -12.85 -4.60
CA ALA A 104 0.55 -13.67 -5.73
C ALA A 104 1.31 -14.90 -5.24
N THR A 105 0.89 -16.08 -5.67
CA THR A 105 1.62 -17.33 -5.48
C THR A 105 2.91 -17.32 -6.31
N GLN A 106 2.82 -16.76 -7.53
CA GLN A 106 3.96 -16.55 -8.42
C GLN A 106 3.87 -15.16 -9.03
N ASN A 107 4.70 -14.25 -8.56
CA ASN A 107 4.74 -12.91 -9.15
C ASN A 107 5.37 -12.95 -10.55
N ARG A 108 4.64 -12.41 -11.54
CA ARG A 108 5.11 -12.22 -12.92
C ARG A 108 5.29 -10.75 -13.29
N MET A 109 4.90 -9.82 -12.42
CA MET A 109 5.04 -8.38 -12.61
C MET A 109 6.44 -7.93 -12.19
N ALA A 110 6.99 -6.95 -12.90
CA ALA A 110 8.24 -6.29 -12.51
C ALA A 110 8.06 -5.49 -11.20
N TYR A 111 9.16 -5.32 -10.45
CA TYR A 111 9.15 -4.61 -9.16
C TYR A 111 9.25 -3.09 -9.36
N SER A 112 8.26 -2.52 -10.01
CA SER A 112 8.11 -1.07 -10.22
C SER A 112 6.64 -0.67 -10.09
N ASP A 113 6.21 0.45 -10.65
CA ASP A 113 4.86 0.99 -10.46
C ASP A 113 3.87 0.39 -11.47
N ALA A 114 2.93 -0.40 -10.98
CA ALA A 114 1.84 -0.97 -11.75
C ALA A 114 0.68 0.01 -11.90
N ARG A 115 -0.01 -0.04 -13.03
CA ARG A 115 -1.22 0.73 -13.27
C ARG A 115 -2.41 0.08 -12.59
N VAL A 116 -3.23 0.90 -11.94
CA VAL A 116 -4.49 0.51 -11.31
C VAL A 116 -5.63 1.18 -12.03
N SER A 117 -6.65 0.43 -12.41
CA SER A 117 -7.81 0.93 -13.16
C SER A 117 -9.08 0.16 -12.86
N LEU A 118 -10.24 0.75 -13.20
CA LEU A 118 -11.53 0.09 -13.28
C LEU A 118 -11.91 -0.04 -14.75
N LEU A 119 -11.95 -1.26 -15.25
CA LEU A 119 -12.41 -1.54 -16.60
C LEU A 119 -13.94 -1.72 -16.59
N PRO A 120 -14.61 -1.30 -17.66
CA PRO A 120 -16.02 -1.60 -17.83
C PRO A 120 -16.26 -3.10 -17.91
N PRO A 121 -17.46 -3.57 -17.56
CA PRO A 121 -17.81 -4.97 -17.73
C PRO A 121 -17.86 -5.33 -19.21
N PRO A 122 -17.64 -6.61 -19.60
CA PRO A 122 -17.61 -7.03 -21.01
C PRO A 122 -18.88 -6.70 -21.79
N TRP A 123 -20.02 -6.64 -21.12
CA TRP A 123 -21.32 -6.32 -21.72
C TRP A 123 -21.62 -4.82 -21.85
N ARG A 124 -20.71 -3.94 -21.35
CA ARG A 124 -20.77 -2.49 -21.51
C ARG A 124 -19.46 -1.92 -22.06
N PRO A 125 -18.98 -2.38 -23.21
CA PRO A 125 -17.66 -2.04 -23.72
C PRO A 125 -17.50 -0.55 -24.08
N ALA A 126 -18.60 0.18 -24.25
CA ALA A 126 -18.59 1.62 -24.57
C ALA A 126 -18.31 2.50 -23.33
N GLU A 127 -18.38 1.99 -22.12
CA GLU A 127 -18.03 2.73 -20.91
C GLU A 127 -16.53 3.00 -20.85
N ARG A 128 -16.16 4.13 -20.25
CA ARG A 128 -14.75 4.52 -20.13
C ARG A 128 -14.05 3.76 -19.03
N THR A 129 -12.80 3.38 -19.29
CA THR A 129 -11.88 2.92 -18.25
C THR A 129 -11.52 4.07 -17.32
N GLU A 130 -11.66 3.86 -16.02
CA GLU A 130 -11.23 4.79 -15.00
C GLU A 130 -9.79 4.48 -14.57
N ASN A 131 -8.90 5.47 -14.66
CA ASN A 131 -7.52 5.32 -14.20
C ASN A 131 -7.43 5.77 -12.74
N LEU A 132 -7.00 4.88 -11.85
CA LEU A 132 -6.81 5.14 -10.42
C LEU A 132 -5.34 5.42 -10.05
N GLY A 133 -4.48 5.62 -11.06
CA GLY A 133 -3.05 5.90 -10.88
C GLY A 133 -2.20 4.66 -10.84
N THR A 134 -1.07 4.75 -10.13
CA THR A 134 -0.11 3.66 -10.01
C THR A 134 0.10 3.23 -8.57
N VAL A 135 0.61 2.00 -8.38
CA VAL A 135 0.96 1.43 -7.08
C VAL A 135 2.25 0.61 -7.21
N ARG A 136 3.10 0.69 -6.21
CA ARG A 136 4.37 -0.04 -6.18
C ARG A 136 4.15 -1.53 -6.01
N ILE A 137 4.74 -2.34 -6.89
CA ILE A 137 4.85 -3.80 -6.74
C ILE A 137 5.99 -4.10 -5.77
N ARG A 138 5.72 -4.91 -4.74
CA ARG A 138 6.67 -5.30 -3.69
C ARG A 138 7.24 -6.69 -3.97
N GLN A 139 8.39 -6.98 -3.36
CA GLN A 139 8.95 -8.34 -3.39
C GLN A 139 8.32 -9.25 -2.33
N GLU A 140 7.68 -8.66 -1.35
CA GLU A 140 7.08 -9.33 -0.19
C GLU A 140 5.57 -9.51 -0.38
N THR A 141 4.99 -10.43 0.39
CA THR A 141 3.54 -10.58 0.49
C THR A 141 2.98 -9.56 1.48
N PRO A 142 1.92 -8.81 1.13
CA PRO A 142 1.22 -8.82 -0.14
C PRO A 142 2.03 -8.15 -1.26
N LEU A 143 1.86 -8.66 -2.49
CA LEU A 143 2.51 -8.12 -3.70
C LEU A 143 2.27 -6.62 -3.88
N LEU A 144 1.06 -6.19 -3.60
CA LEU A 144 0.67 -4.78 -3.48
C LEU A 144 -0.45 -4.60 -2.45
N ALA A 145 -0.53 -3.37 -1.92
CA ALA A 145 -1.65 -2.93 -1.10
C ALA A 145 -2.10 -1.54 -1.58
N LEU A 146 -3.41 -1.35 -1.67
CA LEU A 146 -4.02 -0.06 -1.96
C LEU A 146 -4.40 0.64 -0.67
N ASP A 147 -4.34 1.97 -0.70
CA ASP A 147 -4.89 2.82 0.35
C ASP A 147 -6.42 2.72 0.44
N THR A 148 -6.98 3.22 1.53
CA THR A 148 -8.43 3.21 1.78
C THR A 148 -9.24 3.83 0.65
N ARG A 149 -8.79 4.94 0.06
CA ARG A 149 -9.52 5.61 -1.01
C ARG A 149 -9.65 4.73 -2.25
N ARG A 150 -8.54 4.14 -2.71
CA ARG A 150 -8.53 3.26 -3.88
C ARG A 150 -9.25 1.94 -3.61
N SER A 151 -9.15 1.42 -2.39
CA SER A 151 -9.88 0.23 -1.95
C SER A 151 -11.39 0.44 -2.02
N ASN A 152 -11.87 1.59 -1.55
CA ASN A 152 -13.29 1.96 -1.68
C ASN A 152 -13.71 2.16 -3.14
N GLN A 153 -12.85 2.74 -3.99
CA GLN A 153 -13.12 2.84 -5.44
C GLN A 153 -13.23 1.45 -6.07
N PHE A 154 -12.43 0.46 -5.64
CA PHE A 154 -12.58 -0.92 -6.10
C PHE A 154 -13.91 -1.53 -5.66
N ILE A 155 -14.32 -1.35 -4.40
CA ILE A 155 -15.61 -1.82 -3.90
C ILE A 155 -16.75 -1.21 -4.70
N HIS A 156 -16.77 0.11 -4.89
CA HIS A 156 -17.79 0.79 -5.70
C HIS A 156 -17.81 0.28 -7.14
N GLY A 157 -16.64 0.13 -7.75
CA GLY A 157 -16.55 -0.42 -9.11
C GLY A 157 -17.12 -1.83 -9.20
N LEU A 158 -16.84 -2.70 -8.22
CA LEU A 158 -17.39 -4.07 -8.17
C LEU A 158 -18.92 -4.07 -7.98
N LEU A 159 -19.45 -3.18 -7.15
CA LEU A 159 -20.90 -2.99 -6.98
C LEU A 159 -21.57 -2.51 -8.27
N GLU A 160 -20.87 -1.72 -9.11
CA GLU A 160 -21.34 -1.27 -10.42
C GLU A 160 -21.10 -2.31 -11.53
N GLY A 161 -20.50 -3.46 -11.20
CA GLY A 161 -20.17 -4.52 -12.15
C GLY A 161 -18.89 -4.24 -12.98
N LYS A 162 -18.13 -3.19 -12.66
CA LYS A 162 -16.80 -2.93 -13.23
C LYS A 162 -15.79 -3.95 -12.75
N ARG A 163 -14.65 -4.01 -13.45
CA ARG A 163 -13.55 -4.92 -13.14
C ARG A 163 -12.31 -4.15 -12.66
N PRO A 164 -12.05 -4.11 -11.35
CA PRO A 164 -10.77 -3.65 -10.83
C PRO A 164 -9.62 -4.42 -11.48
N THR A 165 -8.65 -3.69 -12.00
CA THR A 165 -7.58 -4.27 -12.82
C THR A 165 -6.25 -3.67 -12.44
N ILE A 166 -5.26 -4.54 -12.25
CA ILE A 166 -3.86 -4.19 -12.04
C ILE A 166 -3.07 -4.69 -13.25
N SER A 167 -2.32 -3.80 -13.90
CA SER A 167 -1.53 -4.15 -15.07
C SER A 167 -0.11 -3.63 -14.98
N HIS A 168 0.86 -4.48 -15.35
CA HIS A 168 2.26 -4.13 -15.35
C HIS A 168 3.04 -4.97 -16.37
N GLN A 169 4.24 -4.52 -16.75
CA GLN A 169 5.17 -5.31 -17.54
C GLN A 169 5.62 -6.55 -16.76
N THR A 170 5.93 -7.62 -17.49
CA THR A 170 6.55 -8.79 -16.87
C THR A 170 8.02 -8.47 -16.51
N TRP A 171 8.53 -9.16 -15.48
CA TRP A 171 9.93 -8.99 -15.08
C TRP A 171 10.93 -9.62 -16.06
N TYR A 172 10.48 -10.54 -16.91
CA TYR A 172 11.31 -11.31 -17.85
C TYR A 172 11.18 -10.88 -19.31
N ASP A 173 10.18 -10.07 -19.68
CA ASP A 173 9.97 -9.56 -21.03
C ASP A 173 9.27 -8.19 -20.98
N ALA A 174 10.00 -7.13 -21.29
CA ALA A 174 9.49 -5.75 -21.24
C ALA A 174 8.38 -5.47 -22.27
N ASN A 175 8.24 -6.29 -23.32
CA ASN A 175 7.19 -6.16 -24.32
C ASN A 175 5.91 -6.91 -23.93
N ARG A 176 5.95 -7.70 -22.88
CA ARG A 176 4.81 -8.49 -22.40
C ARG A 176 4.24 -7.88 -21.12
N PHE A 177 2.91 -7.83 -21.06
CA PHE A 177 2.19 -7.31 -19.88
C PHE A 177 1.45 -8.42 -19.16
N VAL A 178 1.40 -8.29 -17.83
CA VAL A 178 0.49 -9.04 -16.97
C VAL A 178 -0.70 -8.13 -16.67
N ARG A 179 -1.89 -8.67 -16.77
CA ARG A 179 -3.14 -8.02 -16.37
C ARG A 179 -3.88 -8.95 -15.42
N VAL A 180 -4.10 -8.47 -14.20
CA VAL A 180 -4.88 -9.19 -13.18
C VAL A 180 -6.15 -8.41 -12.94
N TYR A 181 -7.30 -9.04 -13.08
CA TYR A 181 -8.59 -8.42 -12.82
C TYR A 181 -9.39 -9.19 -11.77
N VAL A 182 -10.16 -8.43 -11.02
CA VAL A 182 -11.07 -8.92 -9.98
C VAL A 182 -12.47 -8.94 -10.56
N SER A 183 -13.16 -10.06 -10.46
CA SER A 183 -14.50 -10.22 -11.00
C SER A 183 -15.56 -9.68 -10.03
N GLY A 184 -16.50 -8.87 -10.55
CA GLY A 184 -17.67 -8.40 -9.80
C GLY A 184 -18.81 -9.40 -9.72
N VAL A 185 -18.69 -10.56 -10.37
CA VAL A 185 -19.73 -11.59 -10.36
C VAL A 185 -19.91 -12.12 -8.94
N THR A 186 -21.14 -12.23 -8.48
CA THR A 186 -21.52 -12.60 -7.12
C THR A 186 -20.99 -11.69 -5.99
N PHE A 187 -20.29 -10.60 -6.32
CA PHE A 187 -19.77 -9.67 -5.32
C PHE A 187 -20.90 -9.10 -4.44
N GLN A 188 -22.00 -8.69 -5.07
CA GLN A 188 -23.16 -8.12 -4.36
C GLN A 188 -23.83 -9.13 -3.42
N ASP A 189 -23.77 -10.42 -3.73
CA ASP A 189 -24.41 -11.47 -2.94
C ASP A 189 -23.68 -11.70 -1.61
N TYR A 190 -22.34 -11.59 -1.61
CA TYR A 190 -21.49 -11.83 -0.44
C TYR A 190 -21.06 -10.55 0.29
N TYR A 191 -21.20 -9.37 -0.32
CA TYR A 191 -20.78 -8.11 0.29
C TYR A 191 -21.51 -7.78 1.60
N PRO A 192 -22.84 -8.05 1.75
CA PRO A 192 -23.55 -7.88 3.02
C PRO A 192 -22.93 -8.70 4.16
N GLU A 193 -22.46 -9.92 3.89
CA GLU A 193 -21.78 -10.78 4.86
C GLU A 193 -20.45 -10.16 5.33
N PHE A 194 -19.70 -9.55 4.43
CA PHE A 194 -18.48 -8.81 4.78
C PHE A 194 -18.81 -7.59 5.67
N LEU A 195 -19.88 -6.86 5.39
CA LEU A 195 -20.33 -5.75 6.24
C LEU A 195 -20.78 -6.23 7.64
N ASP A 196 -21.44 -7.38 7.74
CA ASP A 196 -21.80 -7.98 9.02
C ASP A 196 -20.53 -8.35 9.82
N CYS A 197 -19.54 -8.96 9.19
CA CYS A 197 -18.24 -9.21 9.82
C CYS A 197 -17.61 -7.91 10.35
N ILE A 198 -17.55 -6.87 9.53
CA ILE A 198 -16.99 -5.56 9.91
C ILE A 198 -17.71 -4.95 11.12
N SER A 199 -19.03 -5.11 11.19
CA SER A 199 -19.84 -4.56 12.28
C SER A 199 -19.49 -5.14 13.66
N ARG A 200 -18.85 -6.30 13.68
CA ARG A 200 -18.42 -7.03 14.89
C ARG A 200 -16.97 -6.78 15.29
N LEU A 201 -16.21 -6.02 14.49
CA LEU A 201 -14.83 -5.71 14.79
C LEU A 201 -14.70 -4.92 16.09
N LEU A 202 -13.66 -5.22 16.86
CA LEU A 202 -13.25 -4.38 17.98
C LEU A 202 -12.93 -2.96 17.50
N PRO A 203 -13.13 -1.94 18.34
CA PRO A 203 -12.88 -0.54 17.98
C PRO A 203 -11.38 -0.22 17.84
N MET A 204 -10.49 -1.17 18.14
CA MET A 204 -9.03 -1.04 18.02
C MET A 204 -8.37 -2.39 17.86
N ASN A 205 -7.16 -2.42 17.27
CA ASN A 205 -6.30 -3.60 17.20
C ASN A 205 -5.16 -3.56 18.23
N TYR A 206 -4.44 -4.68 18.31
CA TYR A 206 -3.29 -4.85 19.21
C TYR A 206 -2.22 -3.76 19.03
N ASP A 207 -1.84 -3.45 17.79
CA ASP A 207 -0.77 -2.49 17.51
C ASP A 207 -1.07 -1.08 18.04
N GLN A 208 -2.37 -0.74 18.13
CA GLN A 208 -2.84 0.56 18.61
C GLN A 208 -2.81 0.68 20.15
N VAL A 209 -2.74 -0.45 20.87
CA VAL A 209 -2.78 -0.47 22.34
C VAL A 209 -1.55 -1.11 22.97
N ALA A 210 -0.82 -1.95 22.25
CA ALA A 210 0.33 -2.71 22.76
C ALA A 210 1.42 -1.86 23.42
N ARG A 211 1.55 -0.61 22.98
CA ARG A 211 2.51 0.36 23.51
C ARG A 211 1.83 1.70 23.76
N SER A 212 1.30 1.87 24.95
CA SER A 212 0.59 3.09 25.35
C SER A 212 1.38 3.87 26.41
N LYS A 213 1.03 5.13 26.61
CA LYS A 213 1.64 6.00 27.62
C LYS A 213 0.56 6.84 28.28
N VAL A 214 0.72 7.08 29.58
CA VAL A 214 -0.04 8.07 30.34
C VAL A 214 0.93 9.05 30.99
N PHE A 215 0.54 10.32 31.07
CA PHE A 215 1.41 11.38 31.52
C PHE A 215 0.91 11.96 32.85
N PHE A 216 1.81 12.65 33.57
CA PHE A 216 1.52 13.19 34.87
C PHE A 216 1.98 14.65 34.97
N ALA A 217 1.19 15.47 35.65
CA ALA A 217 1.59 16.82 36.00
C ALA A 217 2.81 16.85 36.93
N SER A 218 3.44 18.01 37.02
CA SER A 218 4.62 18.18 37.91
C SER A 218 4.24 17.96 39.35
N GLY A 219 4.94 17.04 40.04
CA GLY A 219 4.66 16.70 41.44
C GLY A 219 3.46 15.77 41.63
N GLU A 220 2.63 15.57 40.63
CA GLU A 220 1.42 14.73 40.72
C GLU A 220 1.72 13.25 40.48
N ASP A 221 0.95 12.39 41.18
CA ASP A 221 0.97 10.94 41.02
C ASP A 221 -0.41 10.35 40.67
N LYS A 222 -1.41 11.22 40.37
CA LYS A 222 -2.75 10.83 39.96
C LYS A 222 -2.91 10.89 38.45
N ILE A 223 -3.67 9.94 37.90
CA ILE A 223 -4.01 9.86 36.50
C ILE A 223 -4.91 11.05 36.10
N GLU A 224 -4.55 11.75 35.03
CA GLU A 224 -5.37 12.84 34.48
C GLU A 224 -6.58 12.30 33.70
N LYS A 225 -7.67 13.07 33.66
CA LYS A 225 -8.92 12.67 32.97
C LYS A 225 -8.71 12.31 31.50
N ASN A 226 -7.82 12.98 30.82
CA ASN A 226 -7.54 12.72 29.41
C ASN A 226 -6.84 11.37 29.21
N ASP A 227 -6.01 10.94 30.16
CA ASP A 227 -5.27 9.70 30.11
C ASP A 227 -6.12 8.48 30.50
N ILE A 228 -7.25 8.69 31.20
CA ILE A 228 -8.21 7.63 31.52
C ILE A 228 -8.68 6.93 30.22
N LYS A 229 -8.95 7.68 29.15
CA LYS A 229 -9.36 7.09 27.85
C LYS A 229 -8.32 6.14 27.25
N VAL A 230 -7.04 6.40 27.50
CA VAL A 230 -5.97 5.49 27.05
C VAL A 230 -6.05 4.19 27.84
N LEU A 231 -6.21 4.28 29.17
CA LEU A 231 -6.33 3.12 30.05
C LEU A 231 -7.60 2.31 29.77
N GLU A 232 -8.71 2.97 29.49
CA GLU A 232 -9.98 2.32 29.10
C GLU A 232 -9.81 1.47 27.84
N ARG A 233 -9.15 2.02 26.83
CA ARG A 233 -8.89 1.29 25.57
C ARG A 233 -8.00 0.07 25.80
N VAL A 234 -6.94 0.22 26.59
CA VAL A 234 -6.03 -0.89 26.93
C VAL A 234 -6.79 -1.98 27.71
N ALA A 235 -7.52 -1.60 28.76
CA ALA A 235 -8.31 -2.53 29.57
C ALA A 235 -9.39 -3.25 28.73
N TYR A 236 -10.07 -2.50 27.86
CA TYR A 236 -11.07 -3.07 26.94
C TYR A 236 -10.42 -4.14 26.05
N TYR A 237 -9.27 -3.85 25.44
CA TYR A 237 -8.59 -4.79 24.57
C TYR A 237 -8.17 -6.07 25.31
N ILE A 238 -7.53 -5.93 26.50
CA ILE A 238 -7.12 -7.08 27.31
C ILE A 238 -8.30 -8.01 27.62
N LYS A 239 -9.48 -7.45 27.92
CA LYS A 239 -10.67 -8.25 28.23
C LYS A 239 -11.24 -9.00 27.03
N HIS A 240 -10.99 -8.53 25.80
CA HIS A 240 -11.57 -9.10 24.57
C HIS A 240 -10.57 -9.94 23.78
N ASP A 241 -9.27 -9.88 24.11
CA ASP A 241 -8.26 -10.72 23.48
C ASP A 241 -7.57 -11.63 24.51
N PRO A 242 -8.01 -12.89 24.63
CA PRO A 242 -7.45 -13.84 25.60
C PRO A 242 -6.00 -14.25 25.30
N ARG A 243 -5.46 -13.86 24.16
CA ARG A 243 -4.05 -14.10 23.82
C ARG A 243 -3.13 -13.14 24.56
N VAL A 244 -3.62 -12.01 25.06
CA VAL A 244 -2.84 -11.10 25.91
C VAL A 244 -2.62 -11.77 27.26
N PHE A 245 -1.36 -12.00 27.62
CA PHE A 245 -1.02 -12.74 28.82
C PHE A 245 -0.21 -11.93 29.85
N ALA A 246 0.36 -10.78 29.45
CA ALA A 246 1.12 -9.93 30.36
C ALA A 246 0.96 -8.44 30.06
N LEU A 247 0.96 -7.66 31.13
CA LEU A 247 0.88 -6.21 31.17
C LEU A 247 2.05 -5.65 31.97
N TYR A 248 2.93 -4.90 31.33
CA TYR A 248 4.07 -4.25 31.97
C TYR A 248 3.82 -2.77 32.16
N LEU A 249 4.04 -2.28 33.38
CA LEU A 249 3.89 -0.89 33.75
C LEU A 249 5.25 -0.35 34.21
N ASP A 250 5.84 0.55 33.42
CA ASP A 250 7.13 1.15 33.72
C ASP A 250 6.96 2.64 34.06
N GLY A 251 7.24 3.03 35.30
CA GLY A 251 7.09 4.41 35.81
C GLY A 251 8.37 5.22 35.71
N HIS A 252 8.21 6.48 35.26
CA HIS A 252 9.30 7.42 35.08
C HIS A 252 8.96 8.79 35.69
N SER A 253 10.02 9.53 36.08
CA SER A 253 9.96 10.93 36.47
C SER A 253 10.80 11.81 35.54
N ASP A 254 10.68 13.12 35.67
CA ASP A 254 11.71 14.05 35.21
C ASP A 254 12.91 14.06 36.17
N SER A 255 13.92 14.88 35.89
CA SER A 255 15.15 14.98 36.71
C SER A 255 15.09 16.05 37.82
N VAL A 256 13.93 16.63 38.08
CA VAL A 256 13.79 17.65 39.15
C VAL A 256 13.69 16.96 40.52
N GLY A 257 14.49 17.41 41.47
CA GLY A 257 14.54 16.84 42.81
C GLY A 257 15.60 15.75 43.03
N ARG A 258 15.55 15.10 44.17
CA ARG A 258 16.53 14.05 44.53
C ARG A 258 16.15 12.73 43.86
N ARG A 259 17.13 11.95 43.49
CA ARG A 259 16.97 10.65 42.80
C ARG A 259 16.07 9.68 43.59
N TYR A 260 16.21 9.66 44.91
CA TYR A 260 15.35 8.83 45.74
C TYR A 260 13.88 9.25 45.64
N ASP A 261 13.60 10.55 45.73
CA ASP A 261 12.23 11.07 45.63
C ASP A 261 11.61 10.80 44.24
N ASN A 262 12.40 10.98 43.22
CA ASN A 262 11.99 10.65 41.83
C ASN A 262 11.62 9.18 41.65
N ARG A 263 12.37 8.29 42.32
CA ARG A 263 12.02 6.86 42.30
C ARG A 263 10.71 6.61 43.08
N GLN A 264 10.46 7.26 44.19
CA GLN A 264 9.20 7.13 44.95
C GLN A 264 8.01 7.69 44.18
N VAL A 265 8.17 8.84 43.51
CA VAL A 265 7.13 9.41 42.64
C VAL A 265 6.79 8.44 41.50
N SER A 266 7.80 7.89 40.80
CA SER A 266 7.57 6.91 39.75
C SER A 266 6.86 5.65 40.21
N LYS A 267 7.14 5.19 41.46
CA LYS A 267 6.45 4.07 42.11
C LYS A 267 4.96 4.38 42.31
N ARG A 268 4.63 5.51 42.98
CA ARG A 268 3.23 5.88 43.22
C ARG A 268 2.42 6.02 41.94
N ARG A 269 3.01 6.55 40.85
CA ARG A 269 2.37 6.65 39.54
C ARG A 269 2.02 5.28 38.97
N VAL A 270 2.95 4.33 39.00
CA VAL A 270 2.72 2.96 38.57
C VAL A 270 1.62 2.31 39.39
N GLU A 271 1.65 2.46 40.71
CA GLU A 271 0.64 1.90 41.60
C GLU A 271 -0.75 2.50 41.37
N ASP A 272 -0.86 3.77 40.95
CA ASP A 272 -2.15 4.38 40.60
C ASP A 272 -2.70 3.78 39.30
N VAL A 273 -1.85 3.56 38.28
CA VAL A 273 -2.21 2.90 37.01
C VAL A 273 -2.57 1.42 37.25
N GLU A 274 -1.80 0.71 38.09
CA GLU A 274 -2.08 -0.69 38.43
C GLU A 274 -3.44 -0.82 39.12
N ARG A 275 -3.73 0.01 40.12
CA ARG A 275 -5.05 0.03 40.81
C ARG A 275 -6.18 0.28 39.84
N TYR A 276 -5.96 1.13 38.83
CA TYR A 276 -6.95 1.36 37.77
C TYR A 276 -7.25 0.07 37.01
N PHE A 277 -6.22 -0.64 36.53
CA PHE A 277 -6.40 -1.89 35.78
C PHE A 277 -7.05 -3.00 36.60
N VAL A 278 -6.62 -3.16 37.86
CA VAL A 278 -7.24 -4.12 38.78
C VAL A 278 -8.71 -3.79 39.01
N LYS A 279 -9.04 -2.50 39.22
CA LYS A 279 -10.43 -2.03 39.35
C LYS A 279 -11.24 -2.30 38.09
N GLN A 280 -10.61 -2.28 36.92
CA GLN A 280 -11.23 -2.66 35.67
C GLN A 280 -11.37 -4.19 35.48
N GLY A 281 -10.92 -5.00 36.43
CA GLY A 281 -11.04 -6.46 36.43
C GLY A 281 -9.91 -7.16 35.67
N ILE A 282 -8.78 -6.51 35.45
CA ILE A 282 -7.55 -7.17 34.98
C ILE A 282 -6.91 -7.93 36.13
N ASP A 283 -6.55 -9.20 35.87
CA ASP A 283 -5.91 -10.06 36.87
C ASP A 283 -4.56 -9.47 37.32
N PRO A 284 -4.37 -9.21 38.64
CA PRO A 284 -3.10 -8.71 39.15
C PRO A 284 -1.89 -9.58 38.77
N THR A 285 -2.07 -10.88 38.60
CA THR A 285 -0.98 -11.79 38.22
C THR A 285 -0.43 -11.54 36.81
N MET A 286 -1.22 -10.89 35.95
CA MET A 286 -0.79 -10.46 34.61
C MET A 286 0.07 -9.19 34.65
N ILE A 287 0.04 -8.43 35.79
CA ILE A 287 0.64 -7.10 35.87
C ILE A 287 2.04 -7.18 36.45
N THR A 288 3.02 -6.67 35.74
CA THR A 288 4.39 -6.49 36.21
C THR A 288 4.70 -5.00 36.29
N THR A 289 5.07 -4.53 37.48
CA THR A 289 5.38 -3.12 37.74
C THR A 289 6.88 -2.89 37.89
N ARG A 290 7.38 -1.80 37.31
CA ARG A 290 8.75 -1.31 37.46
C ARG A 290 8.75 0.20 37.66
N PHE A 291 9.69 0.70 38.42
CA PHE A 291 9.80 2.14 38.71
C PHE A 291 11.27 2.58 38.62
N HIS A 292 11.50 3.50 37.70
CA HIS A 292 12.84 3.86 37.22
C HIS A 292 13.31 5.25 37.74
N GLY A 293 12.38 6.08 38.23
CA GLY A 293 12.67 7.48 38.52
C GLY A 293 13.08 8.23 37.24
N ASP A 294 14.13 9.02 37.34
CA ASP A 294 14.69 9.85 36.24
C ASP A 294 15.73 9.13 35.38
N ARG A 295 15.94 7.82 35.59
CA ARG A 295 17.06 7.07 34.96
C ARG A 295 16.95 6.94 33.42
N TYR A 296 15.76 6.88 32.85
CA TYR A 296 15.52 6.64 31.42
C TYR A 296 14.66 7.74 30.77
N PRO A 297 15.24 8.94 30.59
CA PRO A 297 14.53 10.04 29.96
C PRO A 297 14.32 9.74 28.46
N VAL A 298 13.14 10.13 27.90
CA VAL A 298 12.82 10.05 26.48
C VAL A 298 12.94 11.41 25.80
N ALA A 299 13.06 12.48 26.58
CA ALA A 299 13.24 13.84 26.10
C ALA A 299 14.17 14.62 27.04
N SER A 300 14.62 15.80 26.57
CA SER A 300 15.54 16.64 27.37
C SER A 300 14.89 17.19 28.63
N ASN A 301 15.47 16.91 29.78
CA ASN A 301 15.04 17.48 31.07
C ASN A 301 15.32 18.98 31.19
N LYS A 302 16.09 19.60 30.28
CA LYS A 302 16.38 21.04 30.31
C LYS A 302 15.15 21.87 29.90
N THR A 303 14.23 21.32 29.14
CA THR A 303 13.01 22.01 28.70
C THR A 303 11.78 21.57 29.46
N VAL A 304 10.81 22.47 29.66
CA VAL A 304 9.51 22.15 30.28
C VAL A 304 8.80 21.03 29.49
N LYS A 305 8.78 21.14 28.17
CA LYS A 305 8.16 20.13 27.30
C LYS A 305 8.78 18.76 27.49
N GLY A 306 10.12 18.67 27.50
CA GLY A 306 10.80 17.38 27.67
C GLY A 306 10.59 16.78 29.06
N ARG A 307 10.54 17.61 30.11
CA ARG A 307 10.17 17.12 31.46
C ARG A 307 8.75 16.54 31.50
N ASN A 308 7.81 17.18 30.80
CA ASN A 308 6.44 16.67 30.72
C ASN A 308 6.41 15.28 30.03
N GLU A 309 7.20 15.08 28.97
CA GLU A 309 7.33 13.79 28.28
C GLU A 309 8.01 12.71 29.14
N ASN A 310 8.88 13.12 30.05
CA ASN A 310 9.55 12.20 30.99
C ASN A 310 8.66 11.75 32.14
N ARG A 311 7.71 12.59 32.59
CA ARG A 311 6.74 12.24 33.65
C ARG A 311 5.63 11.35 33.08
N ARG A 312 5.93 10.06 32.97
CA ARG A 312 5.03 9.09 32.31
C ARG A 312 5.02 7.74 33.02
N VAL A 313 3.97 6.98 32.75
CA VAL A 313 3.96 5.53 32.89
C VAL A 313 3.82 4.95 31.48
N THR A 314 4.74 4.09 31.10
CA THR A 314 4.61 3.32 29.83
C THR A 314 3.91 2.00 30.11
N ILE A 315 3.03 1.64 29.20
CA ILE A 315 2.18 0.46 29.25
C ILE A 315 2.56 -0.41 28.08
N ARG A 316 2.93 -1.66 28.34
CA ARG A 316 3.29 -2.62 27.30
C ARG A 316 2.52 -3.90 27.51
N LEU A 317 1.80 -4.32 26.48
CA LEU A 317 1.14 -5.63 26.42
C LEU A 317 2.05 -6.67 25.76
N GLU A 318 1.93 -7.90 26.20
CA GLU A 318 2.49 -9.07 25.50
C GLU A 318 1.36 -10.03 25.14
N MET A 319 1.43 -10.53 23.93
CA MET A 319 0.45 -11.43 23.35
C MET A 319 1.14 -12.70 22.88
N ARG A 320 0.45 -13.82 22.98
CA ARG A 320 0.89 -15.11 22.43
C ARG A 320 0.48 -15.19 20.96
N ASP A 321 1.43 -15.02 20.05
CA ASP A 321 1.18 -15.07 18.62
C ASP A 321 0.90 -16.50 18.13
N ASP A 322 1.37 -17.50 18.85
CA ASP A 322 1.17 -18.94 18.62
C ASP A 322 -0.21 -19.46 19.07
N MET A 323 -0.93 -18.68 19.86
CA MET A 323 -2.25 -19.06 20.36
C MET A 323 -3.31 -18.76 19.28
N PRO A 324 -4.07 -19.78 18.85
CA PRO A 324 -5.13 -19.58 17.86
C PRO A 324 -6.24 -18.70 18.44
N ILE A 325 -6.88 -17.92 17.56
CA ILE A 325 -8.07 -17.15 17.92
C ILE A 325 -9.18 -18.16 18.32
N PRO A 326 -9.77 -18.03 19.53
CA PRO A 326 -10.86 -18.88 19.96
C PRO A 326 -12.04 -18.89 18.99
N ASP A 327 -12.68 -20.02 18.80
CA ASP A 327 -13.79 -20.16 17.84
C ASP A 327 -14.99 -19.25 18.14
N ALA A 328 -15.17 -18.88 19.41
CA ALA A 328 -16.20 -17.91 19.81
C ALA A 328 -15.95 -16.49 19.28
N LEU A 329 -14.70 -16.15 18.94
CA LEU A 329 -14.29 -14.86 18.42
C LEU A 329 -14.12 -14.87 16.88
N LYS A 330 -14.23 -16.02 16.24
CA LYS A 330 -14.21 -16.16 14.78
C LYS A 330 -15.54 -15.74 14.18
N PHE A 331 -15.48 -15.11 13.04
CA PHE A 331 -16.66 -14.87 12.22
C PHE A 331 -17.18 -16.20 11.65
N LYS A 332 -18.46 -16.41 11.79
CA LYS A 332 -19.18 -17.53 11.18
C LYS A 332 -20.23 -16.93 10.26
N PRO A 333 -20.13 -17.18 8.95
CA PRO A 333 -21.09 -16.71 7.96
C PRO A 333 -22.47 -17.33 8.15
#